data_838a0a4cda5e9a59906e2f68f41e58cb
#
_entry.id   838a0a4cda5e9a59906e2f68f41e58cb
#
_cell.length_a   1.000
_cell.length_b   1.000
_cell.length_c   1.000
_cell.angle_alpha   90.00
_cell.angle_beta   90.00
_cell.angle_gamma   90.00
#
_symmetry.space_group_name_H-M   'P 1'
#
loop_
_entity.id
_entity.type
_entity.pdbx_description
1 polymer ?
#
loop_
_entity_poly.entity_id
_entity_poly.type
_entity_poly.pdbx_seq_one_letter_code
_entity_poly.pdbx_strand_id
1 'polypeptide(L)'
;MVRRIADKHGVDLTQVSGTGIGGRVRKKDVLAYIKAREGVPAEAPEPALHIESPYRPEEVEAPQSSEAGDEAVPAASAGAPPPTVDELFGPTRTEPMSPMRQAIARHMTDSRRTAAHCTTIVEADFTRVAARRSDDRDAMRRRGVNLTYLAFVALATVEALQRHPRLNASVREDEIVYHEEVNLGIAVALDDGLVVPVIRQAQRLSLEGMAAAIADLAQRARDRRLEPDEVHGGTFTITNPGQFGAVLATPIINQPQVAILDLEAVVKRPVVVESPEGDSIAIHPMTYLCMSWDHRALDGADAARFLGDVKARLEDWEGAQ
;
A
#
# COMPACT_ATOMS: atom_id res chain seq x y z
N MET A 1 9.68 -9.63 -34.33
CA MET A 1 8.55 -8.67 -34.29
C MET A 1 8.78 -7.52 -35.27
N VAL A 2 9.92 -6.82 -35.24
CA VAL A 2 10.24 -5.70 -36.16
C VAL A 2 10.19 -6.12 -37.65
N ARG A 3 10.86 -7.20 -38.02
CA ARG A 3 10.82 -7.77 -39.40
C ARG A 3 9.39 -8.06 -39.85
N ARG A 4 8.56 -8.68 -39.00
CA ARG A 4 7.19 -9.05 -39.34
C ARG A 4 6.28 -7.84 -39.63
N ILE A 5 6.56 -6.68 -39.01
CA ILE A 5 5.85 -5.41 -39.27
C ILE A 5 6.36 -4.80 -40.58
N ALA A 6 7.67 -4.80 -40.82
CA ALA A 6 8.26 -4.29 -42.04
C ALA A 6 7.77 -5.08 -43.25
N ASP A 7 7.77 -6.42 -43.19
CA ASP A 7 7.28 -7.32 -44.25
C ASP A 7 5.79 -7.07 -44.56
N LYS A 8 4.96 -6.89 -43.54
CA LYS A 8 3.52 -6.62 -43.68
C LYS A 8 3.22 -5.32 -44.43
N HIS A 9 4.09 -4.31 -44.29
CA HIS A 9 3.92 -2.97 -44.89
C HIS A 9 4.88 -2.69 -46.04
N GLY A 10 5.63 -3.69 -46.53
CA GLY A 10 6.56 -3.55 -47.66
C GLY A 10 7.70 -2.54 -47.40
N VAL A 11 8.18 -2.49 -46.15
CA VAL A 11 9.24 -1.56 -45.73
C VAL A 11 10.60 -2.26 -45.68
N ASP A 12 11.57 -1.74 -46.40
CA ASP A 12 12.95 -2.18 -46.31
C ASP A 12 13.60 -1.64 -45.04
N LEU A 13 13.98 -2.52 -44.11
CA LEU A 13 14.59 -2.15 -42.83
C LEU A 13 15.97 -1.43 -43.00
N THR A 14 16.62 -1.54 -44.16
CA THR A 14 17.88 -0.83 -44.42
C THR A 14 17.67 0.67 -44.60
N GLN A 15 16.47 1.10 -44.96
CA GLN A 15 16.08 2.50 -45.15
C GLN A 15 15.52 3.14 -43.84
N VAL A 16 15.37 2.36 -42.77
CA VAL A 16 14.83 2.85 -41.49
C VAL A 16 15.98 3.18 -40.54
N SER A 17 16.09 4.46 -40.15
CA SER A 17 17.09 4.88 -39.16
C SER A 17 16.71 4.32 -37.75
N GLY A 18 17.60 3.48 -37.20
CA GLY A 18 17.37 2.84 -35.91
C GLY A 18 17.77 3.73 -34.73
N THR A 19 16.84 3.91 -33.75
CA THR A 19 17.09 4.67 -32.50
C THR A 19 17.51 3.78 -31.33
N GLY A 20 17.78 2.48 -31.53
CA GLY A 20 18.24 1.53 -30.51
C GLY A 20 19.75 1.58 -30.24
N ILE A 21 20.15 0.96 -29.12
CA ILE A 21 21.57 0.83 -28.75
C ILE A 21 22.33 0.15 -29.88
N GLY A 22 23.42 0.80 -30.37
CA GLY A 22 24.20 0.33 -31.52
C GLY A 22 23.49 0.47 -32.86
N GLY A 23 22.57 1.43 -33.02
CA GLY A 23 21.89 1.71 -34.31
C GLY A 23 20.78 0.67 -34.65
N ARG A 24 20.34 -0.15 -33.72
CA ARG A 24 19.31 -1.17 -33.96
C ARG A 24 17.93 -0.57 -34.22
N VAL A 25 17.27 -1.00 -35.28
CA VAL A 25 15.88 -0.59 -35.60
C VAL A 25 14.91 -1.18 -34.61
N ARG A 26 14.11 -0.33 -33.97
CA ARG A 26 13.03 -0.69 -33.03
C ARG A 26 11.66 -0.65 -33.72
N LYS A 27 10.65 -1.24 -33.08
CA LYS A 27 9.26 -1.21 -33.56
C LYS A 27 8.75 0.21 -33.86
N LYS A 28 9.07 1.16 -33.00
CA LYS A 28 8.67 2.57 -33.15
C LYS A 28 9.28 3.22 -34.40
N ASP A 29 10.51 2.86 -34.78
CA ASP A 29 11.22 3.44 -35.91
C ASP A 29 10.55 2.99 -37.24
N VAL A 30 10.15 1.73 -37.34
CA VAL A 30 9.40 1.19 -38.49
C VAL A 30 8.02 1.84 -38.60
N LEU A 31 7.31 2.01 -37.48
CA LEU A 31 5.99 2.63 -37.49
C LEU A 31 6.07 4.13 -37.86
N ALA A 32 7.10 4.86 -37.39
CA ALA A 32 7.33 6.25 -37.76
C ALA A 32 7.65 6.39 -39.27
N TYR A 33 8.46 5.47 -39.81
CA TYR A 33 8.76 5.43 -41.25
C TYR A 33 7.53 5.15 -42.12
N ILE A 34 6.64 4.26 -41.68
CA ILE A 34 5.37 3.97 -42.35
C ILE A 34 4.46 5.19 -42.35
N LYS A 35 4.28 5.86 -41.19
CA LYS A 35 3.49 7.09 -41.08
C LYS A 35 4.01 8.22 -41.98
N ALA A 36 5.31 8.40 -42.02
CA ALA A 36 5.95 9.40 -42.90
C ALA A 36 5.73 9.12 -44.40
N ARG A 37 5.66 7.83 -44.79
CA ARG A 37 5.44 7.42 -46.19
C ARG A 37 3.95 7.55 -46.60
N GLU A 38 3.01 7.44 -45.65
CA GLU A 38 1.57 7.56 -45.89
C GLU A 38 1.09 9.04 -45.88
N GLY A 39 2.00 10.01 -45.72
CA GLY A 39 1.70 11.44 -45.79
C GLY A 39 0.89 11.99 -44.59
N VAL A 40 0.78 11.22 -43.51
CA VAL A 40 0.20 11.69 -42.25
C VAL A 40 1.24 12.54 -41.50
N PRO A 41 0.93 13.82 -41.16
CA PRO A 41 1.87 14.62 -40.37
C PRO A 41 2.24 13.88 -39.10
N ALA A 42 3.54 13.81 -38.78
CA ALA A 42 3.99 13.25 -37.52
C ALA A 42 3.37 14.11 -36.41
N GLU A 43 2.54 13.48 -35.59
CA GLU A 43 2.09 14.04 -34.34
C GLU A 43 3.34 14.43 -33.52
N ALA A 44 3.43 15.71 -33.14
CA ALA A 44 4.58 16.18 -32.36
C ALA A 44 4.75 15.25 -31.14
N PRO A 45 5.98 14.85 -30.77
CA PRO A 45 6.17 14.06 -29.58
C PRO A 45 5.56 14.82 -28.40
N GLU A 46 4.67 14.16 -27.63
CA GLU A 46 4.22 14.70 -26.36
C GLU A 46 5.45 15.16 -25.57
N PRO A 47 5.46 16.40 -25.03
CA PRO A 47 6.55 16.84 -24.21
C PRO A 47 6.68 15.84 -23.07
N ALA A 48 7.83 15.19 -22.98
CA ALA A 48 8.16 14.39 -21.81
C ALA A 48 7.91 15.28 -20.60
N LEU A 49 7.08 14.83 -19.66
CA LEU A 49 6.93 15.42 -18.34
C LEU A 49 8.25 15.24 -17.56
N HIS A 50 9.32 15.84 -18.07
CA HIS A 50 10.49 16.14 -17.31
C HIS A 50 10.20 17.45 -16.57
N ILE A 51 9.73 17.29 -15.34
CA ILE A 51 9.97 18.33 -14.35
C ILE A 51 11.49 18.36 -14.23
N GLU A 52 12.12 19.32 -14.90
CA GLU A 52 13.52 19.60 -14.63
C GLU A 52 13.62 19.94 -13.16
N SER A 53 14.21 19.05 -12.38
CA SER A 53 14.53 19.35 -11.00
C SER A 53 15.39 20.63 -11.00
N PRO A 54 15.00 21.69 -10.26
CA PRO A 54 15.82 22.87 -10.15
C PRO A 54 17.14 22.59 -9.41
N TYR A 55 17.30 21.37 -8.92
CA TYR A 55 18.52 20.89 -8.28
C TYR A 55 19.46 20.34 -9.35
N ARG A 56 20.40 21.19 -9.81
CA ARG A 56 21.62 20.76 -10.49
C ARG A 56 22.58 20.37 -9.39
N PRO A 57 22.97 19.08 -9.23
CA PRO A 57 24.06 18.77 -8.34
C PRO A 57 25.30 19.47 -8.89
N GLU A 58 25.88 20.40 -8.10
CA GLU A 58 27.24 20.85 -8.38
C GLU A 58 28.10 19.59 -8.44
N GLU A 59 28.90 19.46 -9.49
CA GLU A 59 29.92 18.42 -9.58
C GLU A 59 30.85 18.61 -8.38
N VAL A 60 30.60 17.87 -7.31
CA VAL A 60 31.55 17.75 -6.23
C VAL A 60 32.70 16.93 -6.81
N GLU A 61 33.83 17.59 -7.15
CA GLU A 61 35.05 16.89 -7.47
C GLU A 61 35.30 15.84 -6.39
N ALA A 62 35.37 14.57 -6.83
CA ALA A 62 35.70 13.49 -5.93
C ALA A 62 37.04 13.86 -5.25
N PRO A 63 37.13 13.80 -3.91
CA PRO A 63 38.37 14.08 -3.23
C PRO A 63 39.44 13.16 -3.81
N GLN A 64 40.51 13.75 -4.37
CA GLN A 64 41.67 13.01 -4.85
C GLN A 64 42.13 12.17 -3.65
N SER A 65 42.25 10.86 -3.83
CA SER A 65 42.86 9.97 -2.86
C SER A 65 44.28 10.38 -2.61
N SER A 66 44.51 11.24 -1.61
CA SER A 66 45.83 11.39 -1.02
C SER A 66 46.18 10.06 -0.37
N GLU A 67 47.30 9.49 -0.78
CA GLU A 67 47.94 8.37 -0.07
C GLU A 67 48.10 8.81 1.41
N ALA A 68 47.11 8.48 2.21
CA ALA A 68 47.23 8.62 3.66
C ALA A 68 48.15 7.50 4.13
N GLY A 69 49.35 7.87 4.54
CA GLY A 69 50.23 7.01 5.28
C GLY A 69 49.48 6.36 6.45
N ASP A 70 49.95 5.18 6.79
CA ASP A 70 49.51 4.31 7.88
C ASP A 70 49.74 5.00 9.25
N GLU A 71 49.06 6.11 9.52
CA GLU A 71 48.97 6.65 10.86
C GLU A 71 47.87 5.90 11.59
N ALA A 72 48.30 5.03 12.51
CA ALA A 72 47.45 4.33 13.44
C ALA A 72 46.46 5.32 14.06
N VAL A 73 45.17 5.15 13.76
CA VAL A 73 44.08 5.86 14.43
C VAL A 73 44.28 5.61 15.93
N PRO A 74 44.51 6.63 16.77
CA PRO A 74 44.68 6.41 18.19
C PRO A 74 43.44 5.71 18.71
N ALA A 75 43.62 4.56 19.38
CA ALA A 75 42.54 3.84 20.03
C ALA A 75 41.71 4.83 20.83
N ALA A 76 40.42 4.97 20.48
CA ALA A 76 39.50 5.85 21.19
C ALA A 76 39.67 5.53 22.70
N SER A 77 40.15 6.49 23.47
CA SER A 77 40.21 6.39 24.90
C SER A 77 38.84 5.90 25.37
N ALA A 78 38.82 4.95 26.31
CA ALA A 78 37.60 4.46 26.93
C ALA A 78 36.80 5.68 27.40
N GLY A 79 35.91 6.17 26.54
CA GLY A 79 35.17 7.41 26.72
C GLY A 79 34.26 7.28 27.93
N ALA A 80 34.05 8.39 28.59
CA ALA A 80 33.02 8.50 29.63
C ALA A 80 31.74 7.80 29.20
N PRO A 81 31.01 7.12 30.08
CA PRO A 81 29.73 6.51 29.73
C PRO A 81 28.85 7.55 29.04
N PRO A 82 28.04 7.13 28.05
CA PRO A 82 27.16 8.09 27.38
C PRO A 82 26.31 8.82 28.40
N PRO A 83 26.07 10.14 28.21
CA PRO A 83 25.32 10.94 29.14
C PRO A 83 23.93 10.33 29.39
N THR A 84 23.48 10.39 30.63
CA THR A 84 22.15 9.93 31.02
C THR A 84 21.08 10.83 30.39
N VAL A 85 19.82 10.33 30.33
CA VAL A 85 18.68 11.11 29.83
C VAL A 85 18.51 12.40 30.59
N ASP A 86 18.66 12.37 31.92
CA ASP A 86 18.56 13.56 32.80
C ASP A 86 19.69 14.57 32.57
N GLU A 87 20.89 14.12 32.22
CA GLU A 87 22.01 14.99 31.85
C GLU A 87 21.79 15.68 30.50
N LEU A 88 21.12 15.01 29.56
CA LEU A 88 20.83 15.56 28.23
C LEU A 88 19.61 16.50 28.23
N PHE A 89 18.56 16.17 28.98
CA PHE A 89 17.24 16.82 28.86
C PHE A 89 16.78 17.53 30.15
N GLY A 90 17.56 17.47 31.26
CA GLY A 90 17.15 17.98 32.56
C GLY A 90 16.16 17.05 33.28
N PRO A 91 15.42 17.52 34.29
CA PRO A 91 14.53 16.68 35.09
C PRO A 91 13.50 15.96 34.21
N THR A 92 13.52 14.63 34.17
CA THR A 92 12.61 13.79 33.40
C THR A 92 11.72 12.96 34.33
N ARG A 93 10.53 12.59 33.80
CA ARG A 93 9.65 11.61 34.45
C ARG A 93 9.79 10.27 33.74
N THR A 94 10.18 9.25 34.46
CA THR A 94 10.32 7.89 33.95
C THR A 94 9.13 7.04 34.40
N GLU A 95 8.57 6.26 33.46
CA GLU A 95 7.49 5.31 33.74
C GLU A 95 7.82 3.97 33.08
N PRO A 96 7.73 2.84 33.81
CA PRO A 96 7.97 1.53 33.23
C PRO A 96 6.88 1.17 32.22
N MET A 97 7.28 0.59 31.09
CA MET A 97 6.32 0.09 30.10
C MET A 97 5.49 -1.06 30.67
N SER A 98 4.17 -1.05 30.42
CA SER A 98 3.31 -2.18 30.73
C SER A 98 3.76 -3.46 29.96
N PRO A 99 3.44 -4.68 30.47
CA PRO A 99 3.78 -5.92 29.77
C PRO A 99 3.24 -5.97 28.33
N MET A 100 2.04 -5.46 28.09
CA MET A 100 1.44 -5.34 26.76
C MET A 100 2.29 -4.40 25.88
N ARG A 101 2.65 -3.23 26.36
CA ARG A 101 3.48 -2.27 25.62
C ARG A 101 4.86 -2.84 25.27
N GLN A 102 5.46 -3.58 26.19
CA GLN A 102 6.73 -4.28 25.95
C GLN A 102 6.59 -5.36 24.85
N ALA A 103 5.49 -6.13 24.86
CA ALA A 103 5.21 -7.15 23.84
C ALA A 103 5.03 -6.50 22.45
N ILE A 104 4.24 -5.42 22.37
CA ILE A 104 4.05 -4.66 21.12
C ILE A 104 5.38 -4.10 20.62
N ALA A 105 6.20 -3.51 21.50
CA ALA A 105 7.49 -2.92 21.13
C ALA A 105 8.42 -3.98 20.52
N ARG A 106 8.52 -5.17 21.15
CA ARG A 106 9.31 -6.29 20.60
C ARG A 106 8.76 -6.73 19.24
N HIS A 107 7.47 -7.04 19.16
CA HIS A 107 6.85 -7.55 17.93
C HIS A 107 7.01 -6.58 16.75
N MET A 108 6.80 -5.27 16.96
CA MET A 108 6.95 -4.27 15.90
C MET A 108 8.43 -4.04 15.51
N THR A 109 9.34 -4.09 16.47
CA THR A 109 10.79 -4.00 16.18
C THR A 109 11.25 -5.22 15.39
N ASP A 110 10.80 -6.41 15.75
CA ASP A 110 11.14 -7.66 15.07
C ASP A 110 10.54 -7.67 13.65
N SER A 111 9.30 -7.19 13.47
CA SER A 111 8.70 -7.03 12.15
C SER A 111 9.53 -6.13 11.24
N ARG A 112 9.96 -4.96 11.73
CA ARG A 112 10.81 -4.02 10.97
C ARG A 112 12.18 -4.56 10.62
N ARG A 113 12.73 -5.46 11.44
CA ARG A 113 14.02 -6.14 11.17
C ARG A 113 13.87 -7.31 10.21
N THR A 114 12.73 -7.99 10.22
CA THR A 114 12.49 -9.21 9.46
C THR A 114 12.00 -8.92 8.05
N ALA A 115 11.00 -8.06 7.89
CA ALA A 115 10.37 -7.77 6.61
C ALA A 115 11.09 -6.62 5.88
N ALA A 116 11.28 -6.76 4.59
CA ALA A 116 11.72 -5.69 3.69
C ALA A 116 10.53 -4.79 3.31
N HIS A 117 10.16 -3.88 4.23
CA HIS A 117 8.96 -3.06 4.09
C HIS A 117 9.00 -2.13 2.88
N CYS A 118 8.02 -2.26 2.00
CA CYS A 118 7.63 -1.28 0.99
C CYS A 118 6.20 -0.81 1.23
N THR A 119 5.84 0.35 0.70
CA THR A 119 4.48 0.88 0.80
C THR A 119 3.99 1.30 -0.57
N THR A 120 2.76 0.92 -0.90
CA THR A 120 2.03 1.37 -2.09
C THR A 120 0.75 2.06 -1.63
N ILE A 121 0.42 3.18 -2.25
CA ILE A 121 -0.72 4.01 -1.88
C ILE A 121 -1.56 4.25 -3.13
N VAL A 122 -2.87 4.11 -3.00
CA VAL A 122 -3.83 4.48 -4.04
C VAL A 122 -4.90 5.39 -3.46
N GLU A 123 -5.35 6.33 -4.26
CA GLU A 123 -6.52 7.14 -3.95
C GLU A 123 -7.77 6.45 -4.49
N ALA A 124 -8.84 6.39 -3.68
CA ALA A 124 -10.10 5.76 -4.04
C ALA A 124 -11.29 6.71 -3.85
N ASP A 125 -12.18 6.71 -4.81
CA ASP A 125 -13.46 7.42 -4.77
C ASP A 125 -14.51 6.58 -4.05
N PHE A 126 -15.03 7.11 -2.95
CA PHE A 126 -16.05 6.44 -2.14
C PHE A 126 -17.48 6.89 -2.44
N THR A 127 -17.72 7.57 -3.55
CA THR A 127 -19.06 8.10 -3.88
C THR A 127 -20.11 6.99 -3.89
N ARG A 128 -19.85 5.86 -4.56
CA ARG A 128 -20.79 4.73 -4.60
C ARG A 128 -20.91 4.02 -3.26
N VAL A 129 -19.80 3.81 -2.57
CA VAL A 129 -19.77 3.24 -1.21
C VAL A 129 -20.54 4.12 -0.23
N ALA A 130 -20.38 5.47 -0.30
CA ALA A 130 -21.09 6.41 0.56
C ALA A 130 -22.59 6.40 0.30
N ALA A 131 -23.02 6.36 -0.96
CA ALA A 131 -24.41 6.24 -1.36
C ALA A 131 -25.01 4.93 -0.83
N ARG A 132 -24.39 3.80 -1.14
CA ARG A 132 -24.84 2.48 -0.67
C ARG A 132 -24.93 2.39 0.85
N ARG A 133 -23.89 2.89 1.55
CA ARG A 133 -23.91 2.94 3.01
C ARG A 133 -25.07 3.80 3.54
N SER A 134 -25.37 4.92 2.89
CA SER A 134 -26.52 5.76 3.27
C SER A 134 -27.85 5.02 3.13
N ASP A 135 -28.02 4.30 2.02
CA ASP A 135 -29.27 3.58 1.71
C ASP A 135 -29.51 2.39 2.66
N ASP A 136 -28.45 1.63 2.98
CA ASP A 136 -28.56 0.42 3.79
C ASP A 136 -28.48 0.68 5.31
N ARG A 137 -27.92 1.82 5.72
CA ARG A 137 -27.58 2.13 7.11
C ARG A 137 -28.73 1.94 8.09
N ASP A 138 -29.90 2.49 7.77
CA ASP A 138 -31.04 2.45 8.68
C ASP A 138 -31.67 1.04 8.75
N ALA A 139 -31.68 0.31 7.63
CA ALA A 139 -32.14 -1.06 7.60
C ALA A 139 -31.22 -1.98 8.42
N MET A 140 -29.91 -1.85 8.27
CA MET A 140 -28.94 -2.62 9.05
C MET A 140 -28.95 -2.24 10.53
N ARG A 141 -29.09 -0.94 10.86
CA ARG A 141 -29.20 -0.49 12.25
C ARG A 141 -30.42 -1.08 12.99
N ARG A 142 -31.56 -1.21 12.29
CA ARG A 142 -32.74 -1.89 12.86
C ARG A 142 -32.47 -3.37 13.18
N ARG A 143 -31.52 -3.99 12.50
CA ARG A 143 -31.05 -5.37 12.77
C ARG A 143 -29.88 -5.42 13.74
N GLY A 144 -29.51 -4.30 14.35
CA GLY A 144 -28.41 -4.23 15.32
C GLY A 144 -27.02 -4.14 14.70
N VAL A 145 -26.91 -3.96 13.36
CA VAL A 145 -25.63 -3.90 12.65
C VAL A 145 -25.25 -2.46 12.34
N ASN A 146 -24.04 -2.04 12.73
CA ASN A 146 -23.49 -0.74 12.39
C ASN A 146 -22.66 -0.81 11.11
N LEU A 147 -23.20 -0.36 9.99
CA LEU A 147 -22.51 -0.36 8.70
C LEU A 147 -21.51 0.80 8.61
N THR A 148 -20.23 0.47 8.56
CA THR A 148 -19.11 1.41 8.47
C THR A 148 -18.40 1.29 7.12
N TYR A 149 -17.60 2.28 6.72
CA TYR A 149 -16.73 2.19 5.54
C TYR A 149 -15.75 1.02 5.62
N LEU A 150 -15.27 0.71 6.84
CA LEU A 150 -14.38 -0.42 7.06
C LEU A 150 -14.96 -1.76 6.61
N ALA A 151 -16.28 -1.98 6.76
CA ALA A 151 -16.91 -3.21 6.30
C ALA A 151 -16.86 -3.37 4.77
N PHE A 152 -17.01 -2.28 4.02
CA PHE A 152 -16.87 -2.26 2.57
C PHE A 152 -15.43 -2.56 2.15
N VAL A 153 -14.45 -1.89 2.79
CA VAL A 153 -13.03 -2.12 2.52
C VAL A 153 -12.64 -3.55 2.86
N ALA A 154 -13.10 -4.08 4.00
CA ALA A 154 -12.81 -5.45 4.42
C ALA A 154 -13.34 -6.46 3.40
N LEU A 155 -14.58 -6.30 2.91
CA LEU A 155 -15.13 -7.20 1.91
C LEU A 155 -14.38 -7.10 0.57
N ALA A 156 -14.12 -5.89 0.06
CA ALA A 156 -13.35 -5.68 -1.17
C ALA A 156 -11.93 -6.27 -1.06
N THR A 157 -11.29 -6.11 0.11
CA THR A 157 -9.97 -6.68 0.40
C THR A 157 -10.01 -8.21 0.36
N VAL A 158 -11.00 -8.83 0.99
CA VAL A 158 -11.16 -10.29 1.02
C VAL A 158 -11.39 -10.85 -0.39
N GLU A 159 -12.25 -10.21 -1.19
CA GLU A 159 -12.49 -10.56 -2.60
C GLU A 159 -11.19 -10.44 -3.44
N ALA A 160 -10.38 -9.41 -3.17
CA ALA A 160 -9.09 -9.24 -3.85
C ALA A 160 -8.05 -10.28 -3.39
N LEU A 161 -7.98 -10.64 -2.09
CA LEU A 161 -7.07 -11.66 -1.58
C LEU A 161 -7.29 -13.04 -2.21
N GLN A 162 -8.54 -13.39 -2.54
CA GLN A 162 -8.85 -14.63 -3.25
C GLN A 162 -8.27 -14.65 -4.68
N ARG A 163 -8.14 -13.50 -5.33
CA ARG A 163 -7.54 -13.35 -6.67
C ARG A 163 -6.02 -13.17 -6.65
N HIS A 164 -5.49 -12.71 -5.51
CA HIS A 164 -4.07 -12.43 -5.31
C HIS A 164 -3.49 -13.25 -4.13
N PRO A 165 -3.34 -14.58 -4.26
CA PRO A 165 -2.97 -15.46 -3.15
C PRO A 165 -1.60 -15.10 -2.54
N ARG A 166 -0.70 -14.45 -3.29
CA ARG A 166 0.58 -13.98 -2.76
C ARG A 166 0.45 -12.99 -1.61
N LEU A 167 -0.66 -12.22 -1.56
CA LEU A 167 -0.94 -11.27 -0.48
C LEU A 167 -1.52 -11.98 0.76
N ASN A 168 -2.09 -13.19 0.59
CA ASN A 168 -2.60 -14.02 1.69
C ASN A 168 -1.57 -15.11 2.03
N ALA A 169 -0.36 -14.70 2.41
CA ALA A 169 0.78 -15.58 2.61
C ALA A 169 1.63 -15.16 3.81
N SER A 170 2.59 -16.02 4.15
CA SER A 170 3.63 -15.78 5.15
C SER A 170 5.00 -16.17 4.58
N VAL A 171 6.07 -15.54 5.05
CA VAL A 171 7.44 -15.95 4.74
C VAL A 171 8.00 -16.76 5.91
N ARG A 172 8.48 -17.96 5.62
CA ARG A 172 9.17 -18.81 6.58
C ARG A 172 10.50 -19.25 5.99
N GLU A 173 11.60 -18.77 6.60
CA GLU A 173 12.94 -19.00 6.07
C GLU A 173 13.03 -18.62 4.58
N ASP A 174 13.24 -19.58 3.69
CA ASP A 174 13.34 -19.39 2.23
C ASP A 174 12.05 -19.82 1.49
N GLU A 175 10.94 -20.03 2.22
CA GLU A 175 9.66 -20.48 1.65
C GLU A 175 8.56 -19.43 1.79
N ILE A 176 7.68 -19.38 0.79
CA ILE A 176 6.40 -18.63 0.87
C ILE A 176 5.29 -19.64 1.17
N VAL A 177 4.62 -19.45 2.31
CA VAL A 177 3.50 -20.27 2.75
C VAL A 177 2.20 -19.57 2.38
N TYR A 178 1.47 -20.12 1.42
CA TYR A 178 0.15 -19.60 0.99
C TYR A 178 -0.96 -20.11 1.92
N HIS A 179 -1.87 -19.21 2.29
CA HIS A 179 -3.03 -19.57 3.09
C HIS A 179 -4.26 -19.70 2.18
N GLU A 180 -4.97 -20.82 2.27
CA GLU A 180 -6.18 -21.08 1.47
C GLU A 180 -7.39 -20.29 1.99
N GLU A 181 -7.47 -20.10 3.30
CA GLU A 181 -8.52 -19.31 3.94
C GLU A 181 -8.04 -17.89 4.22
N VAL A 182 -8.95 -16.93 4.07
CA VAL A 182 -8.69 -15.54 4.48
C VAL A 182 -9.16 -15.37 5.91
N ASN A 183 -8.19 -15.28 6.83
CA ASN A 183 -8.43 -14.94 8.23
C ASN A 183 -8.04 -13.49 8.45
N LEU A 184 -9.03 -12.60 8.48
CA LEU A 184 -8.83 -11.17 8.43
C LEU A 184 -8.66 -10.57 9.82
N GLY A 185 -7.46 -10.06 10.13
CA GLY A 185 -7.19 -9.28 11.32
C GLY A 185 -7.74 -7.86 11.18
N ILE A 186 -8.43 -7.38 12.20
CA ILE A 186 -8.93 -6.00 12.28
C ILE A 186 -8.28 -5.31 13.47
N ALA A 187 -7.49 -4.25 13.22
CA ALA A 187 -6.83 -3.51 14.29
C ALA A 187 -7.84 -2.71 15.11
N VAL A 188 -7.87 -2.94 16.41
CA VAL A 188 -8.74 -2.24 17.37
C VAL A 188 -7.88 -1.50 18.38
N ALA A 189 -8.04 -0.18 18.43
CA ALA A 189 -7.38 0.67 19.43
C ALA A 189 -8.04 0.47 20.80
N LEU A 190 -7.21 0.35 21.83
CA LEU A 190 -7.56 0.30 23.25
C LEU A 190 -6.85 1.47 23.97
N ASP A 191 -7.30 1.80 25.18
CA ASP A 191 -6.71 2.88 25.97
C ASP A 191 -5.21 2.65 26.25
N ASP A 192 -4.81 1.38 26.44
CA ASP A 192 -3.46 0.97 26.81
C ASP A 192 -2.66 0.35 25.64
N GLY A 193 -3.23 0.28 24.43
CA GLY A 193 -2.54 -0.31 23.28
C GLY A 193 -3.41 -0.56 22.07
N LEU A 194 -3.07 -1.63 21.33
CA LEU A 194 -3.78 -2.07 20.15
C LEU A 194 -3.82 -3.60 20.15
N VAL A 195 -4.95 -4.16 19.78
CA VAL A 195 -5.13 -5.60 19.57
C VAL A 195 -5.66 -5.85 18.17
N VAL A 196 -5.36 -7.01 17.60
CA VAL A 196 -5.78 -7.38 16.25
C VAL A 196 -6.61 -8.68 16.32
N PRO A 197 -7.90 -8.61 16.68
CA PRO A 197 -8.78 -9.77 16.58
C PRO A 197 -8.98 -10.20 15.13
N VAL A 198 -9.26 -11.50 14.94
CA VAL A 198 -9.28 -12.19 13.66
C VAL A 198 -10.67 -12.69 13.30
N ILE A 199 -11.19 -12.25 12.17
CA ILE A 199 -12.38 -12.79 11.54
C ILE A 199 -11.97 -14.03 10.73
N ARG A 200 -12.35 -15.21 11.21
CA ARG A 200 -12.07 -16.48 10.54
C ARG A 200 -12.88 -16.64 9.27
N GLN A 201 -12.29 -17.24 8.22
CA GLN A 201 -12.96 -17.56 6.96
C GLN A 201 -13.76 -16.37 6.41
N ALA A 202 -13.15 -15.18 6.43
CA ALA A 202 -13.79 -13.92 6.06
C ALA A 202 -14.38 -13.94 4.63
N GLN A 203 -13.85 -14.80 3.73
CA GLN A 203 -14.36 -15.01 2.38
C GLN A 203 -15.78 -15.61 2.31
N ARG A 204 -16.33 -16.10 3.43
CA ARG A 204 -17.69 -16.64 3.50
C ARG A 204 -18.73 -15.61 3.95
N LEU A 205 -18.30 -14.41 4.31
CA LEU A 205 -19.19 -13.40 4.88
C LEU A 205 -19.76 -12.48 3.79
N SER A 206 -21.04 -12.15 3.96
CA SER A 206 -21.68 -11.03 3.25
C SER A 206 -21.25 -9.70 3.86
N LEU A 207 -21.60 -8.56 3.23
CA LEU A 207 -21.37 -7.23 3.78
C LEU A 207 -21.96 -7.06 5.19
N GLU A 208 -23.19 -7.55 5.41
CA GLU A 208 -23.85 -7.52 6.71
C GLU A 208 -23.11 -8.37 7.74
N GLY A 209 -22.72 -9.60 7.35
CA GLY A 209 -21.94 -10.50 8.21
C GLY A 209 -20.58 -9.92 8.58
N MET A 210 -19.91 -9.30 7.62
CA MET A 210 -18.62 -8.60 7.83
C MET A 210 -18.79 -7.43 8.80
N ALA A 211 -19.80 -6.59 8.59
CA ALA A 211 -20.08 -5.45 9.48
C ALA A 211 -20.42 -5.90 10.91
N ALA A 212 -21.20 -6.97 11.06
CA ALA A 212 -21.55 -7.55 12.36
C ALA A 212 -20.32 -8.12 13.07
N ALA A 213 -19.48 -8.89 12.35
CA ALA A 213 -18.27 -9.48 12.92
C ALA A 213 -17.26 -8.40 13.38
N ILE A 214 -17.05 -7.36 12.56
CA ILE A 214 -16.19 -6.22 12.93
C ILE A 214 -16.71 -5.53 14.19
N ALA A 215 -18.02 -5.27 14.27
CA ALA A 215 -18.63 -4.59 15.42
C ALA A 215 -18.54 -5.42 16.71
N ASP A 216 -18.82 -6.74 16.62
CA ASP A 216 -18.73 -7.66 17.75
C ASP A 216 -17.30 -7.76 18.29
N LEU A 217 -16.32 -8.07 17.42
CA LEU A 217 -14.93 -8.19 17.82
C LEU A 217 -14.39 -6.88 18.41
N ALA A 218 -14.72 -5.74 17.81
CA ALA A 218 -14.30 -4.44 18.32
C ALA A 218 -14.91 -4.13 19.70
N GLN A 219 -16.15 -4.50 19.94
CA GLN A 219 -16.79 -4.32 21.24
C GLN A 219 -16.16 -5.23 22.29
N ARG A 220 -16.01 -6.53 21.99
CA ARG A 220 -15.39 -7.49 22.92
C ARG A 220 -13.92 -7.18 23.20
N ALA A 221 -13.20 -6.62 22.23
CA ALA A 221 -11.84 -6.12 22.42
C ALA A 221 -11.79 -5.02 23.49
N ARG A 222 -12.66 -3.98 23.36
CA ARG A 222 -12.74 -2.89 24.34
C ARG A 222 -13.18 -3.36 25.72
N ASP A 223 -14.07 -4.33 25.76
CA ASP A 223 -14.56 -4.94 27.01
C ASP A 223 -13.58 -5.97 27.60
N ARG A 224 -12.42 -6.20 26.95
CA ARG A 224 -11.41 -7.21 27.33
C ARG A 224 -12.00 -8.62 27.44
N ARG A 225 -12.90 -8.97 26.52
CA ARG A 225 -13.61 -10.27 26.45
C ARG A 225 -13.24 -11.11 25.22
N LEU A 226 -12.11 -10.79 24.57
CA LEU A 226 -11.59 -11.62 23.48
C LEU A 226 -11.01 -12.91 24.06
N GLU A 227 -11.28 -14.01 23.38
CA GLU A 227 -10.63 -15.29 23.67
C GLU A 227 -9.20 -15.32 23.07
N PRO A 228 -8.25 -16.08 23.66
CA PRO A 228 -6.86 -16.10 23.18
C PRO A 228 -6.72 -16.48 21.71
N ASP A 229 -7.51 -17.38 21.19
CA ASP A 229 -7.48 -17.83 19.78
C ASP A 229 -8.06 -16.82 18.82
N GLU A 230 -8.78 -15.83 19.29
CA GLU A 230 -9.33 -14.78 18.43
C GLU A 230 -8.28 -13.72 18.03
N VAL A 231 -7.12 -13.73 18.66
CA VAL A 231 -6.02 -12.80 18.32
C VAL A 231 -4.86 -13.48 17.61
N HIS A 232 -5.00 -14.73 17.21
CA HIS A 232 -3.99 -15.50 16.53
C HIS A 232 -4.47 -16.04 15.17
N GLY A 233 -3.51 -16.34 14.27
CA GLY A 233 -3.76 -17.01 12.99
C GLY A 233 -4.43 -16.13 11.95
N GLY A 234 -4.34 -14.80 12.08
CA GLY A 234 -4.68 -13.86 11.00
C GLY A 234 -3.70 -14.01 9.83
N THR A 235 -4.21 -13.96 8.61
CA THR A 235 -3.41 -14.09 7.38
C THR A 235 -3.20 -12.76 6.66
N PHE A 236 -4.02 -11.76 6.94
CA PHE A 236 -3.93 -10.38 6.47
C PHE A 236 -4.53 -9.45 7.53
N THR A 237 -4.04 -8.22 7.62
CA THR A 237 -4.56 -7.26 8.61
C THR A 237 -5.05 -5.99 7.93
N ILE A 238 -6.18 -5.44 8.43
CA ILE A 238 -6.63 -4.08 8.10
C ILE A 238 -6.58 -3.23 9.36
N THR A 239 -6.01 -2.03 9.25
CA THR A 239 -6.06 -0.99 10.26
C THR A 239 -6.83 0.24 9.75
N ASN A 240 -7.35 1.07 10.65
CA ASN A 240 -8.19 2.21 10.29
C ASN A 240 -7.87 3.43 11.18
N PRO A 241 -6.73 4.10 10.98
CA PRO A 241 -6.43 5.35 11.66
C PRO A 241 -7.26 6.53 11.13
N GLY A 242 -7.87 6.38 9.97
CA GLY A 242 -8.75 7.38 9.38
C GLY A 242 -9.93 7.77 10.27
N GLN A 243 -10.38 6.87 11.17
CA GLN A 243 -11.37 7.21 12.20
C GLN A 243 -10.89 8.30 13.18
N PHE A 244 -9.58 8.50 13.32
CA PHE A 244 -8.94 9.55 14.12
C PHE A 244 -8.50 10.76 13.29
N GLY A 245 -8.80 10.77 11.98
CA GLY A 245 -8.49 11.85 11.06
C GLY A 245 -7.15 11.72 10.34
N ALA A 246 -6.46 10.57 10.44
CA ALA A 246 -5.26 10.32 9.65
C ALA A 246 -5.60 10.35 8.15
N VAL A 247 -4.71 10.97 7.36
CA VAL A 247 -4.89 11.15 5.92
C VAL A 247 -4.00 10.21 5.13
N LEU A 248 -2.85 9.85 5.70
CA LEU A 248 -1.86 8.97 5.07
C LEU A 248 -0.95 8.40 6.15
N ALA A 249 -0.77 7.08 6.14
CA ALA A 249 0.14 6.39 7.04
C ALA A 249 0.89 5.25 6.32
N THR A 250 1.94 4.75 6.96
CA THR A 250 2.73 3.61 6.50
C THR A 250 2.76 2.56 7.61
N PRO A 251 1.76 1.67 7.66
CA PRO A 251 1.62 0.71 8.75
C PRO A 251 2.78 -0.29 8.80
N ILE A 252 3.10 -0.77 10.00
CA ILE A 252 4.08 -1.86 10.17
C ILE A 252 3.35 -3.18 9.98
N ILE A 253 3.95 -4.09 9.21
CA ILE A 253 3.38 -5.41 8.93
C ILE A 253 3.23 -6.22 10.22
N ASN A 254 2.07 -6.85 10.39
CA ASN A 254 1.79 -7.75 11.52
C ASN A 254 2.32 -9.15 11.21
N GLN A 255 3.56 -9.44 11.60
CA GLN A 255 4.18 -10.75 11.34
C GLN A 255 3.33 -11.91 11.89
N PRO A 256 3.30 -13.08 11.21
CA PRO A 256 4.10 -13.48 10.03
C PRO A 256 3.47 -13.14 8.67
N GLN A 257 2.46 -12.27 8.63
CA GLN A 257 1.79 -11.83 7.40
C GLN A 257 2.75 -11.07 6.48
N VAL A 258 2.48 -11.06 5.18
CA VAL A 258 3.30 -10.34 4.19
C VAL A 258 2.80 -8.94 3.88
N ALA A 259 1.60 -8.56 4.33
CA ALA A 259 1.05 -7.24 4.09
C ALA A 259 0.02 -6.81 5.14
N ILE A 260 -0.20 -5.50 5.21
CA ILE A 260 -1.21 -4.83 6.03
C ILE A 260 -1.80 -3.67 5.24
N LEU A 261 -3.13 -3.56 5.20
CA LEU A 261 -3.85 -2.46 4.56
C LEU A 261 -4.31 -1.44 5.59
N ASP A 262 -4.19 -0.18 5.23
CA ASP A 262 -4.62 0.95 6.03
C ASP A 262 -5.72 1.74 5.32
N LEU A 263 -6.85 1.98 6.01
CA LEU A 263 -7.93 2.84 5.56
C LEU A 263 -7.78 4.21 6.22
N GLU A 264 -7.61 5.22 5.40
CA GLU A 264 -7.48 6.59 5.86
C GLU A 264 -8.83 7.31 5.96
N ALA A 265 -8.81 8.56 6.43
CA ALA A 265 -10.02 9.36 6.56
C ALA A 265 -10.72 9.55 5.21
N VAL A 266 -12.03 9.27 5.18
CA VAL A 266 -12.88 9.60 4.03
C VAL A 266 -13.28 11.07 4.12
N VAL A 267 -12.73 11.89 3.22
CA VAL A 267 -12.95 13.34 3.23
C VAL A 267 -13.43 13.83 1.85
N LYS A 268 -14.26 14.87 1.84
CA LYS A 268 -14.69 15.50 0.58
C LYS A 268 -13.53 16.26 -0.06
N ARG A 269 -13.24 15.96 -1.33
CA ARG A 269 -12.20 16.62 -2.13
C ARG A 269 -12.74 17.03 -3.48
N PRO A 270 -12.24 18.14 -4.09
CA PRO A 270 -12.48 18.41 -5.49
C PRO A 270 -11.72 17.39 -6.34
N VAL A 271 -12.39 16.80 -7.31
CA VAL A 271 -11.83 15.86 -8.28
C VAL A 271 -12.18 16.29 -9.69
N VAL A 272 -11.34 15.93 -10.65
CA VAL A 272 -11.63 16.08 -12.06
C VAL A 272 -12.52 14.92 -12.49
N VAL A 273 -13.64 15.22 -13.13
CA VAL A 273 -14.52 14.25 -13.77
C VAL A 273 -14.38 14.44 -15.27
N GLU A 274 -13.80 13.45 -15.94
CA GLU A 274 -13.65 13.43 -17.39
C GLU A 274 -14.99 13.09 -18.06
N SER A 275 -15.35 13.84 -19.10
CA SER A 275 -16.53 13.55 -19.92
C SER A 275 -16.25 13.85 -21.39
N PRO A 276 -17.01 13.26 -22.34
CA PRO A 276 -16.88 13.56 -23.76
C PRO A 276 -17.08 15.04 -24.12
N GLU A 277 -17.81 15.78 -23.28
CA GLU A 277 -18.09 17.22 -23.44
C GLU A 277 -17.01 18.11 -22.84
N GLY A 278 -16.01 17.52 -22.14
CA GLY A 278 -14.92 18.19 -21.45
C GLY A 278 -14.88 17.90 -19.95
N ASP A 279 -13.74 18.22 -19.33
CA ASP A 279 -13.50 17.97 -17.91
C ASP A 279 -14.32 18.94 -17.04
N SER A 280 -14.78 18.44 -15.91
CA SER A 280 -15.48 19.22 -14.88
C SER A 280 -14.92 18.96 -13.51
N ILE A 281 -15.18 19.85 -12.54
CA ILE A 281 -14.78 19.64 -11.14
C ILE A 281 -16.03 19.25 -10.34
N ALA A 282 -15.93 18.11 -9.65
CA ALA A 282 -16.94 17.64 -8.70
C ALA A 282 -16.36 17.49 -7.29
N ILE A 283 -17.22 17.38 -6.28
CA ILE A 283 -16.83 17.15 -4.89
C ILE A 283 -17.21 15.73 -4.53
N HIS A 284 -16.19 14.86 -4.35
CA HIS A 284 -16.37 13.46 -4.03
C HIS A 284 -15.81 13.14 -2.63
N PRO A 285 -16.38 12.13 -1.92
CA PRO A 285 -15.76 11.55 -0.74
C PRO A 285 -14.59 10.66 -1.18
N MET A 286 -13.38 11.11 -0.89
CA MET A 286 -12.12 10.44 -1.27
C MET A 286 -11.41 9.91 -0.05
N THR A 287 -10.66 8.82 -0.23
CA THR A 287 -9.76 8.29 0.79
C THR A 287 -8.47 7.78 0.15
N TYR A 288 -7.44 7.61 0.97
CA TYR A 288 -6.28 6.81 0.60
C TYR A 288 -6.37 5.42 1.20
N LEU A 289 -5.96 4.43 0.42
CA LEU A 289 -5.69 3.07 0.84
C LEU A 289 -4.17 2.90 0.81
N CYS A 290 -3.58 2.77 1.99
CA CYS A 290 -2.13 2.63 2.15
C CYS A 290 -1.82 1.18 2.52
N MET A 291 -0.97 0.51 1.78
CA MET A 291 -0.59 -0.88 2.05
C MET A 291 0.91 -1.00 2.21
N SER A 292 1.35 -1.46 3.39
CA SER A 292 2.72 -1.91 3.57
C SER A 292 2.81 -3.41 3.29
N TRP A 293 3.89 -3.81 2.61
CA TRP A 293 4.11 -5.18 2.16
C TRP A 293 5.58 -5.56 2.19
N ASP A 294 5.85 -6.87 2.24
CA ASP A 294 7.19 -7.44 2.37
C ASP A 294 7.78 -7.76 0.99
N HIS A 295 8.84 -7.04 0.61
CA HIS A 295 9.50 -7.21 -0.69
C HIS A 295 10.24 -8.55 -0.84
N ARG A 296 10.32 -9.35 0.22
CA ARG A 296 10.81 -10.73 0.12
C ARG A 296 9.79 -11.67 -0.53
N ALA A 297 8.50 -11.37 -0.40
CA ALA A 297 7.40 -12.19 -0.91
C ALA A 297 6.72 -11.60 -2.14
N LEU A 298 6.73 -10.27 -2.31
CA LEU A 298 5.94 -9.51 -3.27
C LEU A 298 6.80 -8.53 -4.04
N ASP A 299 6.34 -8.21 -5.25
CA ASP A 299 6.86 -7.13 -6.08
C ASP A 299 5.89 -5.94 -6.12
N GLY A 300 6.39 -4.76 -6.49
CA GLY A 300 5.55 -3.56 -6.64
C GLY A 300 4.37 -3.75 -7.60
N ALA A 301 4.51 -4.60 -8.62
CA ALA A 301 3.44 -4.95 -9.54
C ALA A 301 2.34 -5.78 -8.88
N ASP A 302 2.68 -6.70 -7.97
CA ASP A 302 1.70 -7.49 -7.20
C ASP A 302 0.89 -6.57 -6.27
N ALA A 303 1.58 -5.68 -5.55
CA ALA A 303 0.96 -4.71 -4.66
C ALA A 303 0.04 -3.73 -5.41
N ALA A 304 0.49 -3.21 -6.55
CA ALA A 304 -0.28 -2.27 -7.36
C ALA A 304 -1.54 -2.91 -7.96
N ARG A 305 -1.44 -4.15 -8.49
CA ARG A 305 -2.61 -4.89 -9.03
C ARG A 305 -3.63 -5.19 -7.94
N PHE A 306 -3.19 -5.65 -6.78
CA PHE A 306 -4.06 -5.92 -5.65
C PHE A 306 -4.83 -4.67 -5.20
N LEU A 307 -4.11 -3.57 -4.95
CA LEU A 307 -4.75 -2.30 -4.57
C LEU A 307 -5.64 -1.74 -5.68
N GLY A 308 -5.25 -1.93 -6.95
CA GLY A 308 -6.09 -1.60 -8.11
C GLY A 308 -7.42 -2.34 -8.10
N ASP A 309 -7.41 -3.64 -7.79
CA ASP A 309 -8.62 -4.44 -7.69
C ASP A 309 -9.49 -4.06 -6.49
N VAL A 310 -8.88 -3.77 -5.32
CA VAL A 310 -9.62 -3.26 -4.15
C VAL A 310 -10.26 -1.90 -4.47
N LYS A 311 -9.50 -0.97 -5.06
CA LYS A 311 -9.98 0.33 -5.53
C LYS A 311 -11.15 0.18 -6.50
N ALA A 312 -10.97 -0.59 -7.58
CA ALA A 312 -12.00 -0.79 -8.59
C ALA A 312 -13.29 -1.34 -7.98
N ARG A 313 -13.19 -2.30 -7.05
CA ARG A 313 -14.35 -2.85 -6.35
C ARG A 313 -15.09 -1.82 -5.49
N LEU A 314 -14.36 -0.92 -4.84
CA LEU A 314 -14.95 0.15 -4.03
C LEU A 314 -15.57 1.25 -4.88
N GLU A 315 -14.93 1.62 -5.98
CA GLU A 315 -15.42 2.64 -6.93
C GLU A 315 -16.61 2.15 -7.75
N ASP A 316 -16.71 0.85 -8.01
CA ASP A 316 -17.83 0.22 -8.72
C ASP A 316 -18.70 -0.62 -7.77
N TRP A 317 -19.06 -0.03 -6.61
CA TRP A 317 -19.91 -0.69 -5.65
C TRP A 317 -21.37 -0.73 -6.15
N GLU A 318 -21.64 -1.61 -7.11
CA GLU A 318 -23.01 -2.01 -7.42
C GLU A 318 -23.43 -3.11 -6.45
N GLY A 319 -24.68 -3.05 -6.00
CA GLY A 319 -25.17 -3.93 -4.96
C GLY A 319 -24.82 -5.39 -5.24
N ALA A 320 -24.02 -5.98 -4.36
CA ALA A 320 -23.90 -7.42 -4.33
C ALA A 320 -25.30 -8.02 -4.15
N GLN A 321 -25.74 -8.79 -5.14
CA GLN A 321 -26.97 -9.59 -5.06
C GLN A 321 -26.84 -10.66 -4.00
#